data_27593d9a7404c7bf4855de11fdfb0c2b
#
_entry.id   27593d9a7404c7bf4855de11fdfb0c2b
#
_cell.length_a   1.000
_cell.length_b   1.000
_cell.length_c   1.000
_cell.angle_alpha   90.00
_cell.angle_beta   90.00
_cell.angle_gamma   90.00
#
_symmetry.space_group_name_H-M   'P 1'
#
loop_
_entity.id
_entity.type
_entity.pdbx_description
1 polymer ?
#
loop_
_entity_poly.entity_id
_entity_poly.type
_entity_poly.pdbx_seq_one_letter_code
_entity_poly.pdbx_strand_id
1 'polypeptide(L)'
;MREIFGDTSGWGCLANPNEPFHLLARQIYRDIRRRRGLIITTNYVLAELVSLLLFRFRLPHSTIVGFINDLKASPIVKIVHIDPVLDAEAWELFQRRPDKTWSLVDCASFVVTQRRGIKEALTSDVHFEQAGFIRLLK
;
A
#
# COMPACT_ATOMS: atom_id res chain seq x y z
N MET A 1 14.81 13.05 1.45
CA MET A 1 13.92 12.47 0.43
C MET A 1 12.67 11.92 1.12
N ARG A 2 11.51 12.29 0.61
CA ARG A 2 10.25 11.80 1.17
C ARG A 2 10.00 10.34 0.76
N GLU A 3 9.74 9.49 1.74
CA GLU A 3 9.28 8.12 1.50
C GLU A 3 7.94 7.93 2.18
N ILE A 4 6.99 7.35 1.45
CA ILE A 4 5.70 6.95 2.00
C ILE A 4 5.46 5.47 1.68
N PHE A 5 4.55 4.85 2.41
CA PHE A 5 4.14 3.47 2.13
C PHE A 5 2.85 3.48 1.30
N GLY A 6 2.79 2.66 0.26
CA GLY A 6 1.60 2.48 -0.56
C GLY A 6 0.84 1.22 -0.16
N ASP A 7 -0.33 1.41 0.43
CA ASP A 7 -1.22 0.34 0.81
C ASP A 7 -2.25 0.03 -0.29
N THR A 8 -2.91 -1.10 -0.17
CA THR A 8 -3.91 -1.58 -1.12
C THR A 8 -4.99 -0.53 -1.41
N SER A 9 -5.55 0.11 -0.39
CA SER A 9 -6.57 1.15 -0.59
C SER A 9 -6.03 2.37 -1.33
N GLY A 10 -4.78 2.73 -1.09
CA GLY A 10 -4.13 3.84 -1.78
C GLY A 10 -3.98 3.58 -3.27
N TRP A 11 -3.45 2.41 -3.62
CA TRP A 11 -3.33 2.00 -5.02
C TRP A 11 -4.70 1.84 -5.67
N GLY A 12 -5.69 1.30 -4.93
CA GLY A 12 -7.06 1.19 -5.42
C GLY A 12 -7.68 2.53 -5.76
N CYS A 13 -7.43 3.56 -4.94
CA CYS A 13 -7.88 4.92 -5.22
C CYS A 13 -7.23 5.50 -6.48
N LEU A 14 -5.97 5.17 -6.73
CA LEU A 14 -5.30 5.58 -7.97
C LEU A 14 -5.88 4.87 -9.19
N ALA A 15 -6.16 3.57 -9.07
CA ALA A 15 -6.63 2.75 -10.18
C ALA A 15 -8.07 3.04 -10.59
N ASN A 16 -8.92 3.45 -9.63
CA ASN A 16 -10.35 3.60 -9.88
C ASN A 16 -10.79 5.07 -9.74
N PRO A 17 -11.07 5.75 -10.87
CA PRO A 17 -11.49 7.16 -10.85
C PRO A 17 -12.79 7.41 -10.07
N ASN A 18 -13.58 6.38 -9.81
CA ASN A 18 -14.85 6.51 -9.08
C ASN A 18 -14.65 6.54 -7.56
N GLU A 19 -13.44 6.27 -7.08
CA GLU A 19 -13.16 6.30 -5.65
C GLU A 19 -13.13 7.73 -5.11
N PRO A 20 -13.70 7.98 -3.90
CA PRO A 20 -13.75 9.34 -3.34
C PRO A 20 -12.40 10.02 -3.20
N PHE A 21 -11.34 9.26 -2.90
CA PHE A 21 -9.99 9.80 -2.72
C PHE A 21 -9.12 9.70 -3.97
N HIS A 22 -9.72 9.44 -5.15
CA HIS A 22 -8.94 9.29 -6.38
C HIS A 22 -8.09 10.53 -6.67
N LEU A 23 -8.69 11.73 -6.64
CA LEU A 23 -7.96 12.97 -6.94
C LEU A 23 -6.86 13.25 -5.93
N LEU A 24 -7.14 13.03 -4.64
CA LEU A 24 -6.15 13.23 -3.58
C LEU A 24 -4.97 12.25 -3.75
N ALA A 25 -5.26 10.98 -4.03
CA ALA A 25 -4.23 9.99 -4.27
C ALA A 25 -3.35 10.37 -5.47
N ARG A 26 -3.96 10.87 -6.56
CA ARG A 26 -3.20 11.36 -7.72
C ARG A 26 -2.31 12.55 -7.37
N GLN A 27 -2.81 13.49 -6.57
CA GLN A 27 -2.02 14.64 -6.15
C GLN A 27 -0.80 14.22 -5.35
N ILE A 28 -0.99 13.28 -4.41
CA ILE A 28 0.10 12.75 -3.59
C ILE A 28 1.14 12.03 -4.45
N TYR A 29 0.68 11.18 -5.37
CA TYR A 29 1.58 10.46 -6.28
C TYR A 29 2.42 11.44 -7.11
N ARG A 30 1.77 12.46 -7.68
CA ARG A 30 2.46 13.48 -8.48
C ARG A 30 3.46 14.28 -7.65
N ASP A 31 3.12 14.60 -6.40
CA ASP A 31 4.01 15.32 -5.51
C ASP A 31 5.27 14.51 -5.20
N ILE A 32 5.10 13.22 -4.87
CA ILE A 32 6.22 12.30 -4.64
C ILE A 32 7.11 12.23 -5.89
N ARG A 33 6.50 12.09 -7.07
CA ARG A 33 7.24 12.02 -8.33
C ARG A 33 8.03 13.29 -8.61
N ARG A 34 7.40 14.45 -8.45
CA ARG A 34 8.02 15.74 -8.71
C ARG A 34 9.18 16.01 -7.78
N ARG A 35 9.08 15.59 -6.51
CA ARG A 35 10.10 15.81 -5.49
C ARG A 35 11.10 14.65 -5.40
N ARG A 36 11.06 13.72 -6.34
CA ARG A 36 11.96 12.56 -6.40
C ARG A 36 11.93 11.70 -5.14
N GLY A 37 10.76 11.59 -4.51
CA GLY A 37 10.56 10.69 -3.40
C GLY A 37 10.31 9.26 -3.86
N LEU A 38 9.98 8.38 -2.90
CA LEU A 38 9.67 6.98 -3.16
C LEU A 38 8.37 6.58 -2.49
N ILE A 39 7.66 5.67 -3.13
CA ILE A 39 6.53 4.96 -2.54
C ILE A 39 6.95 3.50 -2.39
N ILE A 40 7.03 3.05 -1.14
CA ILE A 40 7.39 1.68 -0.80
C ILE A 40 6.11 0.86 -0.72
N THR A 41 6.10 -0.31 -1.31
CA THR A 41 5.00 -1.27 -1.18
C THR A 41 5.55 -2.68 -1.12
N THR A 42 4.70 -3.69 -1.07
CA THR A 42 5.13 -5.08 -0.98
C THR A 42 4.41 -5.96 -2.00
N ASN A 43 4.96 -7.14 -2.25
CA ASN A 43 4.29 -8.15 -3.06
C ASN A 43 2.98 -8.64 -2.42
N TYR A 44 2.88 -8.61 -1.07
CA TYR A 44 1.62 -8.94 -0.39
C TYR A 44 0.54 -7.92 -0.72
N VAL A 45 0.88 -6.62 -0.69
CA VAL A 45 -0.06 -5.56 -1.08
C VAL A 45 -0.47 -5.72 -2.54
N LEU A 46 0.47 -6.02 -3.44
CA LEU A 46 0.12 -6.19 -4.86
C LEU A 46 -0.83 -7.36 -5.08
N ALA A 47 -0.65 -8.48 -4.36
CA ALA A 47 -1.58 -9.61 -4.45
C ALA A 47 -2.98 -9.22 -3.99
N GLU A 48 -3.08 -8.52 -2.86
CA GLU A 48 -4.37 -8.02 -2.34
C GLU A 48 -4.99 -7.01 -3.29
N LEU A 49 -4.17 -6.14 -3.89
CA LEU A 49 -4.62 -5.14 -4.86
C LEU A 49 -5.24 -5.80 -6.10
N VAL A 50 -4.59 -6.81 -6.65
CA VAL A 50 -5.15 -7.54 -7.80
C VAL A 50 -6.53 -8.09 -7.44
N SER A 51 -6.70 -8.66 -6.25
CA SER A 51 -7.99 -9.17 -5.80
C SER A 51 -9.04 -8.06 -5.66
N LEU A 52 -8.65 -6.91 -5.11
CA LEU A 52 -9.53 -5.75 -4.98
C LEU A 52 -10.02 -5.26 -6.35
N LEU A 53 -9.09 -5.10 -7.29
CA LEU A 53 -9.41 -4.59 -8.62
C LEU A 53 -10.29 -5.56 -9.40
N LEU A 54 -10.04 -6.85 -9.23
CA LEU A 54 -10.76 -7.91 -9.95
C LEU A 54 -12.17 -8.16 -9.38
N PHE A 55 -12.26 -8.34 -8.06
CA PHE A 55 -13.49 -8.84 -7.44
C PHE A 55 -14.38 -7.73 -6.90
N ARG A 56 -13.81 -6.67 -6.34
CA ARG A 56 -14.62 -5.57 -5.78
C ARG A 56 -14.89 -4.48 -6.81
N PHE A 57 -13.86 -4.00 -7.49
CA PHE A 57 -14.01 -2.94 -8.48
C PHE A 57 -14.42 -3.46 -9.84
N ARG A 58 -14.25 -4.76 -10.09
CA ARG A 58 -14.64 -5.45 -11.33
C ARG A 58 -14.08 -4.76 -12.57
N LEU A 59 -12.83 -4.33 -12.50
CA LEU A 59 -12.15 -3.74 -13.63
C LEU A 59 -11.82 -4.83 -14.68
N PRO A 60 -11.74 -4.44 -15.97
CA PRO A 60 -11.32 -5.39 -16.99
C PRO A 60 -9.93 -5.95 -16.71
N HIS A 61 -9.71 -7.22 -17.04
CA HIS A 61 -8.44 -7.90 -16.81
C HIS A 61 -7.26 -7.13 -17.42
N SER A 62 -7.41 -6.63 -18.66
CA SER A 62 -6.37 -5.86 -19.34
C SER A 62 -6.03 -4.56 -18.61
N THR A 63 -7.02 -3.90 -18.03
CA THR A 63 -6.82 -2.68 -17.23
C THR A 63 -6.01 -2.99 -15.98
N ILE A 64 -6.32 -4.10 -15.31
CA ILE A 64 -5.59 -4.54 -14.11
C ILE A 64 -4.14 -4.85 -14.45
N VAL A 65 -3.91 -5.62 -15.51
CA VAL A 65 -2.56 -5.97 -15.97
C VAL A 65 -1.75 -4.70 -16.28
N GLY A 66 -2.34 -3.76 -17.01
CA GLY A 66 -1.68 -2.49 -17.34
C GLY A 66 -1.30 -1.70 -16.10
N PHE A 67 -2.23 -1.57 -15.14
CA PHE A 67 -1.98 -0.82 -13.91
C PHE A 67 -0.84 -1.44 -13.08
N ILE A 68 -0.89 -2.74 -12.88
CA ILE A 68 0.15 -3.45 -12.11
C ILE A 68 1.51 -3.36 -12.81
N ASN A 69 1.55 -3.53 -14.11
CA ASN A 69 2.79 -3.40 -14.87
C ASN A 69 3.36 -1.98 -14.78
N ASP A 70 2.51 -0.95 -14.80
CA ASP A 70 2.95 0.43 -14.64
C ASP A 70 3.53 0.67 -13.23
N LEU A 71 2.92 0.10 -12.18
CA LEU A 71 3.48 0.16 -10.83
C LEU A 71 4.86 -0.46 -10.77
N LYS A 72 5.01 -1.66 -11.35
CA LYS A 72 6.29 -2.38 -11.34
C LYS A 72 7.37 -1.64 -12.12
N ALA A 73 6.99 -0.89 -13.15
CA ALA A 73 7.93 -0.13 -13.99
C ALA A 73 8.19 1.28 -13.47
N SER A 74 7.41 1.77 -12.51
CA SER A 74 7.52 3.15 -12.03
C SER A 74 8.84 3.37 -11.29
N PRO A 75 9.60 4.44 -11.66
CA PRO A 75 10.88 4.72 -10.99
C PRO A 75 10.74 5.20 -9.55
N ILE A 76 9.53 5.60 -9.14
CA ILE A 76 9.28 6.08 -7.77
C ILE A 76 8.63 5.02 -6.89
N VAL A 77 8.36 3.83 -7.41
CA VAL A 77 7.76 2.72 -6.65
C VAL A 77 8.82 1.66 -6.41
N LYS A 78 9.02 1.33 -5.13
CA LYS A 78 9.90 0.23 -4.74
C LYS A 78 9.07 -0.88 -4.12
N ILE A 79 9.13 -2.06 -4.72
CA ILE A 79 8.42 -3.24 -4.23
C ILE A 79 9.38 -4.04 -3.35
N VAL A 80 9.06 -4.13 -2.07
CA VAL A 80 9.78 -4.99 -1.13
C VAL A 80 9.12 -6.36 -1.15
N HIS A 81 9.87 -7.38 -1.53
CA HIS A 81 9.36 -8.75 -1.49
C HIS A 81 9.45 -9.28 -0.07
N ILE A 82 8.31 -9.74 0.44
CA ILE A 82 8.24 -10.33 1.78
C ILE A 82 8.93 -11.69 1.74
N ASP A 83 10.12 -11.75 2.33
CA ASP A 83 10.90 -12.97 2.44
C ASP A 83 10.46 -13.78 3.68
N PRO A 84 11.02 -14.98 3.93
CA PRO A 84 10.63 -15.78 5.09
C PRO A 84 10.84 -15.08 6.43
N VAL A 85 11.84 -14.21 6.55
CA VAL A 85 12.10 -13.47 7.80
C VAL A 85 10.99 -12.44 8.03
N LEU A 86 10.67 -11.64 7.02
CA LEU A 86 9.61 -10.63 7.12
C LEU A 86 8.24 -11.30 7.32
N ASP A 87 7.99 -12.42 6.65
CA ASP A 87 6.75 -13.17 6.83
C ASP A 87 6.60 -13.66 8.26
N ALA A 88 7.66 -14.20 8.86
CA ALA A 88 7.65 -14.66 10.25
C ALA A 88 7.38 -13.49 11.21
N GLU A 89 7.97 -12.33 10.97
CA GLU A 89 7.73 -11.14 11.81
C GLU A 89 6.31 -10.64 11.69
N ALA A 90 5.75 -10.64 10.47
CA ALA A 90 4.35 -10.26 10.25
C ALA A 90 3.40 -11.21 11.00
N TRP A 91 3.69 -12.51 10.94
CA TRP A 91 2.89 -13.53 11.64
C TRP A 91 2.97 -13.33 13.15
N GLU A 92 4.17 -13.08 13.67
CA GLU A 92 4.35 -12.79 15.10
C GLU A 92 3.54 -11.56 15.54
N LEU A 93 3.56 -10.49 14.75
CA LEU A 93 2.77 -9.30 15.04
C LEU A 93 1.27 -9.61 15.05
N PHE A 94 0.80 -10.39 14.07
CA PHE A 94 -0.58 -10.82 14.01
C PHE A 94 -0.99 -11.59 15.27
N GLN A 95 -0.13 -12.51 15.73
CA GLN A 95 -0.41 -13.31 16.92
C GLN A 95 -0.44 -12.46 18.20
N ARG A 96 0.42 -11.43 18.29
CA ARG A 96 0.52 -10.59 19.49
C ARG A 96 -0.62 -9.59 19.63
N ARG A 97 -1.39 -9.35 18.58
CA ARG A 97 -2.44 -8.33 18.59
C ARG A 97 -3.82 -8.92 18.31
N PRO A 98 -4.30 -9.82 19.21
CA PRO A 98 -5.67 -10.35 19.08
C PRO A 98 -6.75 -9.29 19.30
N ASP A 99 -6.37 -8.14 19.87
CA ASP A 99 -7.24 -6.99 20.08
C ASP A 99 -7.51 -6.18 18.81
N LYS A 100 -6.79 -6.47 17.71
CA LYS A 100 -6.92 -5.74 16.44
C LYS A 100 -7.48 -6.65 15.34
N THR A 101 -8.11 -6.00 14.36
CA THR A 101 -8.60 -6.69 13.15
C THR A 101 -7.65 -6.48 11.97
N TRP A 102 -6.37 -6.34 12.24
CA TRP A 102 -5.35 -6.22 11.21
C TRP A 102 -5.21 -7.53 10.43
N SER A 103 -5.16 -7.45 9.11
CA SER A 103 -4.86 -8.62 8.28
C SER A 103 -3.36 -8.95 8.34
N LEU A 104 -2.99 -10.12 7.81
CA LEU A 104 -1.58 -10.45 7.67
C LEU A 104 -0.87 -9.49 6.71
N VAL A 105 -1.56 -9.03 5.67
CA VAL A 105 -1.03 -8.00 4.77
C VAL A 105 -0.76 -6.71 5.52
N ASP A 106 -1.68 -6.28 6.38
CA ASP A 106 -1.48 -5.11 7.25
C ASP A 106 -0.22 -5.28 8.11
N CYS A 107 -0.10 -6.43 8.77
CA CYS A 107 1.04 -6.70 9.66
C CYS A 107 2.36 -6.67 8.89
N ALA A 108 2.42 -7.28 7.71
CA ALA A 108 3.60 -7.22 6.85
C ALA A 108 3.93 -5.79 6.45
N SER A 109 2.91 -5.00 6.10
CA SER A 109 3.08 -3.59 5.77
C SER A 109 3.64 -2.80 6.95
N PHE A 110 3.13 -3.02 8.17
CA PHE A 110 3.61 -2.34 9.37
C PHE A 110 5.06 -2.68 9.69
N VAL A 111 5.44 -3.95 9.54
CA VAL A 111 6.83 -4.37 9.75
C VAL A 111 7.78 -3.66 8.78
N VAL A 112 7.45 -3.66 7.49
CA VAL A 112 8.29 -3.00 6.47
C VAL A 112 8.36 -1.49 6.72
N THR A 113 7.23 -0.87 6.98
CA THR A 113 7.13 0.58 7.19
C THR A 113 7.96 0.99 8.40
N GLN A 114 7.86 0.25 9.49
CA GLN A 114 8.61 0.53 10.71
C GLN A 114 10.11 0.35 10.52
N ARG A 115 10.53 -0.72 9.87
CA ARG A 115 11.95 -0.99 9.60
C ARG A 115 12.61 0.11 8.76
N ARG A 116 11.86 0.69 7.84
CA ARG A 116 12.37 1.76 6.98
C ARG A 116 12.23 3.15 7.60
N GLY A 117 11.66 3.26 8.78
CA GLY A 117 11.44 4.56 9.43
C GLY A 117 10.42 5.43 8.72
N ILE A 118 9.52 4.85 7.94
CA ILE A 118 8.48 5.57 7.21
C ILE A 118 7.36 5.91 8.19
N LYS A 119 6.83 7.13 8.10
CA LYS A 119 5.78 7.61 8.99
C LYS A 119 4.44 7.80 8.33
N GLU A 120 4.41 7.98 7.01
CA GLU A 120 3.20 8.29 6.26
C GLU A 120 2.82 7.15 5.33
N ALA A 121 1.52 6.89 5.18
CA ALA A 121 1.02 5.86 4.30
C ALA A 121 -0.06 6.39 3.36
N LEU A 122 0.06 6.05 2.09
CA LEU A 122 -0.96 6.28 1.08
C LEU A 122 -2.03 5.21 1.28
N THR A 123 -2.97 5.52 2.14
CA THR A 123 -4.03 4.61 2.58
C THR A 123 -5.23 5.39 3.09
N SER A 124 -6.41 4.83 2.93
CA SER A 124 -7.64 5.30 3.59
C SER A 124 -8.00 4.42 4.81
N ASP A 125 -7.19 3.41 5.12
CA ASP A 125 -7.48 2.44 6.15
C ASP A 125 -7.05 2.94 7.52
N VAL A 126 -8.00 2.97 8.46
CA VAL A 126 -7.78 3.39 9.84
C VAL A 126 -6.77 2.48 10.57
N HIS A 127 -6.55 1.27 10.10
CA HIS A 127 -5.60 0.34 10.71
C HIS A 127 -4.19 0.94 10.76
N PHE A 128 -3.80 1.73 9.76
CA PHE A 128 -2.49 2.40 9.76
C PHE A 128 -2.39 3.44 10.87
N GLU A 129 -3.47 4.19 11.14
CA GLU A 129 -3.49 5.12 12.29
C GLU A 129 -3.38 4.37 13.61
N GLN A 130 -4.09 3.24 13.74
CA GLN A 130 -4.00 2.41 14.94
C GLN A 130 -2.59 1.90 15.20
N ALA A 131 -1.83 1.65 14.13
CA ALA A 131 -0.45 1.19 14.23
C ALA A 131 0.56 2.34 14.41
N GLY A 132 0.11 3.60 14.46
CA GLY A 132 0.96 4.75 14.72
C GLY A 132 1.46 5.49 13.48
N PHE A 133 0.92 5.19 12.31
CA PHE A 133 1.29 5.87 11.06
C PHE A 133 0.29 6.97 10.70
N ILE A 134 0.73 7.89 9.85
CA ILE A 134 -0.13 8.96 9.34
C ILE A 134 -0.86 8.46 8.10
N ARG A 135 -2.19 8.46 8.17
CA ARG A 135 -3.06 8.10 7.06
C ARG A 135 -3.26 9.30 6.16
N LEU A 136 -2.81 9.23 4.91
CA LEU A 136 -2.84 10.38 4.00
C LEU A 136 -4.20 10.57 3.31
N LEU A 137 -4.99 9.52 3.15
CA LEU A 137 -6.29 9.60 2.48
C LEU A 137 -7.40 9.66 3.52
N LYS A 138 -7.79 10.87 3.83
CA LYS A 138 -8.90 11.13 4.75
C LYS A 138 -9.48 12.53 4.59
#